data_62fb56da0492128a7e00a48fe520ecff
#
_entry.id   62fb56da0492128a7e00a48fe520ecff
#
_cell.length_a   1.000
_cell.length_b   1.000
_cell.length_c   1.000
_cell.angle_alpha   90.00
_cell.angle_beta   90.00
_cell.angle_gamma   90.00
#
_symmetry.space_group_name_H-M   'P 1'
#
loop_
_entity.id
_entity.type
_entity.pdbx_description
1 polymer ?
#
loop_
_entity_poly.entity_id
_entity_poly.type
_entity_poly.pdbx_seq_one_letter_code
_entity_poly.pdbx_strand_id
1 'polypeptide(L)'
;MKIGITCYPTVGGSGILATALGEELARREHEVHFISYERPFRLPLDVPRLHFHPVLINDYELFKYPDYTLPLSVRMAEVSRDHQLDVLHVHYAVPHATAAILAQAMLPAEQRPRVVTTLHGTDTTLLGCDPGYGPAIHHALTCSDAVTTVSAYLKQETQRVLGFDGPLEVIHNFFTPRPPRRSRDELRRELGLQDEVVLFHSSNLRPLKRIDLLLETAARIRPREAFKLLILAGGNFAPFTDEVRRLGLEDRVLVREKVNDIEDYLQVADVGLFTSESESFCLSILEAMCFGCPSVASRVGGIPEVMENNVTGLLAPFGDIDAYAGAVSDLIRDPARRTALGRAAQQRAREHFSADAIVPRYEALYRRVCGH
;
A
#
# COMPACT_ATOMS: atom_id res chain seq x y z
N MET A 1 -13.76 -14.35 15.79
CA MET A 1 -12.41 -14.32 16.38
C MET A 1 -12.13 -12.92 16.90
N LYS A 2 -11.21 -12.80 17.86
CA LYS A 2 -10.72 -11.53 18.41
C LYS A 2 -9.32 -11.27 17.88
N ILE A 3 -9.15 -10.22 17.09
CA ILE A 3 -7.95 -10.01 16.27
C ILE A 3 -7.33 -8.66 16.64
N GLY A 4 -6.09 -8.68 17.13
CA GLY A 4 -5.27 -7.48 17.27
C GLY A 4 -4.59 -7.14 15.95
N ILE A 5 -4.66 -5.89 15.50
CA ILE A 5 -3.95 -5.41 14.30
C ILE A 5 -3.00 -4.28 14.70
N THR A 6 -1.74 -4.39 14.26
CA THR A 6 -0.74 -3.33 14.43
C THR A 6 -0.12 -2.94 13.09
N CYS A 7 -0.10 -1.64 12.83
CA CYS A 7 0.51 -1.06 11.63
C CYS A 7 1.05 0.34 11.93
N TYR A 8 1.84 0.88 11.02
CA TYR A 8 2.15 2.31 11.05
C TYR A 8 0.88 3.12 10.74
N PRO A 9 0.53 4.12 11.56
CA PRO A 9 -0.70 4.91 11.39
C PRO A 9 -0.63 5.93 10.24
N THR A 10 0.47 5.94 9.49
CA THR A 10 0.78 6.92 8.45
C THR A 10 -0.02 6.70 7.16
N VAL A 11 -0.08 7.75 6.31
CA VAL A 11 -0.64 7.72 4.95
C VAL A 11 0.29 6.93 4.02
N GLY A 12 0.37 5.61 4.24
CA GLY A 12 1.16 4.70 3.43
C GLY A 12 0.35 3.47 3.05
N GLY A 13 0.71 2.80 1.96
CA GLY A 13 -0.05 1.65 1.45
C GLY A 13 -0.30 0.56 2.49
N SER A 14 0.67 0.28 3.36
CA SER A 14 0.53 -0.71 4.43
C SER A 14 -0.47 -0.32 5.52
N GLY A 15 -0.48 0.97 5.93
CA GLY A 15 -1.43 1.47 6.92
C GLY A 15 -2.86 1.48 6.37
N ILE A 16 -3.03 1.91 5.13
CA ILE A 16 -4.33 1.88 4.42
C ILE A 16 -4.85 0.45 4.32
N LEU A 17 -3.99 -0.49 3.94
CA LEU A 17 -4.36 -1.90 3.82
C LEU A 17 -4.75 -2.51 5.16
N ALA A 18 -3.94 -2.29 6.22
CA ALA A 18 -4.24 -2.80 7.55
C ALA A 18 -5.58 -2.28 8.08
N THR A 19 -5.86 -1.00 7.84
CA THR A 19 -7.14 -0.38 8.20
C THR A 19 -8.30 -0.99 7.43
N ALA A 20 -8.17 -1.14 6.11
CA ALA A 20 -9.18 -1.76 5.26
C ALA A 20 -9.44 -3.22 5.66
N LEU A 21 -8.38 -3.98 5.97
CA LEU A 21 -8.51 -5.35 6.45
C LEU A 21 -9.27 -5.43 7.78
N GLY A 22 -8.93 -4.57 8.73
CA GLY A 22 -9.64 -4.53 10.02
C GLY A 22 -11.11 -4.13 9.89
N GLU A 23 -11.43 -3.17 9.01
CA GLU A 23 -12.80 -2.77 8.72
C GLU A 23 -13.61 -3.93 8.10
N GLU A 24 -13.04 -4.64 7.12
CA GLU A 24 -13.71 -5.79 6.49
C GLU A 24 -13.87 -6.97 7.44
N LEU A 25 -12.88 -7.26 8.29
CA LEU A 25 -12.98 -8.28 9.33
C LEU A 25 -14.09 -7.94 10.35
N ALA A 26 -14.19 -6.67 10.78
CA ALA A 26 -15.25 -6.24 11.68
C ALA A 26 -16.64 -6.37 11.05
N ARG A 27 -16.80 -6.07 9.75
CA ARG A 27 -18.05 -6.31 8.99
C ARG A 27 -18.41 -7.80 8.89
N ARG A 28 -17.39 -8.68 8.92
CA ARG A 28 -17.51 -10.15 8.92
C ARG A 28 -17.64 -10.73 10.33
N GLU A 29 -18.05 -9.90 11.29
CA GLU A 29 -18.37 -10.26 12.68
C GLU A 29 -17.16 -10.64 13.56
N HIS A 30 -15.93 -10.37 13.14
CA HIS A 30 -14.76 -10.46 14.02
C HIS A 30 -14.68 -9.23 14.93
N GLU A 31 -14.14 -9.41 16.14
CA GLU A 31 -13.80 -8.30 17.02
C GLU A 31 -12.36 -7.87 16.75
N VAL A 32 -12.17 -6.62 16.35
CA VAL A 32 -10.88 -6.10 15.86
C VAL A 32 -10.34 -5.00 16.76
N HIS A 33 -9.11 -5.15 17.20
CA HIS A 33 -8.42 -4.26 18.14
C HIS A 33 -7.17 -3.67 17.46
N PHE A 34 -7.22 -2.41 17.04
CA PHE A 34 -6.06 -1.70 16.56
C PHE A 34 -5.17 -1.23 17.70
N ILE A 35 -3.87 -1.53 17.63
CA ILE A 35 -2.87 -1.17 18.65
C ILE A 35 -1.78 -0.36 17.97
N SER A 36 -1.69 0.95 18.22
CA SER A 36 -0.72 1.86 17.59
C SER A 36 -0.56 3.14 18.39
N TYR A 37 0.53 3.90 18.17
CA TYR A 37 0.79 5.17 18.87
C TYR A 37 -0.16 6.31 18.48
N GLU A 38 -0.70 6.24 17.27
CA GLU A 38 -1.73 7.15 16.77
C GLU A 38 -2.82 6.34 16.08
N ARG A 39 -3.99 6.93 15.95
CA ARG A 39 -5.07 6.31 15.23
C ARG A 39 -4.69 6.12 13.75
N PRO A 40 -4.76 4.90 13.20
CA PRO A 40 -4.44 4.64 11.81
C PRO A 40 -5.27 5.48 10.85
N PHE A 41 -4.62 5.94 9.80
CA PHE A 41 -5.25 6.72 8.74
C PHE A 41 -6.46 5.97 8.16
N ARG A 42 -7.58 6.67 7.97
CA ARG A 42 -8.87 6.14 7.51
C ARG A 42 -9.58 5.15 8.45
N LEU A 43 -9.07 4.90 9.66
CA LEU A 43 -9.78 4.03 10.60
C LEU A 43 -11.13 4.68 10.98
N PRO A 44 -12.29 4.05 10.64
CA PRO A 44 -13.61 4.61 10.95
C PRO A 44 -13.87 4.61 12.47
N LEU A 45 -14.65 5.59 12.95
CA LEU A 45 -15.01 5.72 14.38
C LEU A 45 -16.21 4.86 14.76
N ASP A 46 -17.10 4.62 13.80
CA ASP A 46 -18.46 4.17 14.07
C ASP A 46 -18.74 2.75 13.54
N VAL A 47 -17.68 1.96 13.31
CA VAL A 47 -17.85 0.56 12.93
C VAL A 47 -17.95 -0.29 14.20
N PRO A 48 -19.07 -0.98 14.41
CA PRO A 48 -19.21 -1.93 15.51
C PRO A 48 -18.07 -2.95 15.51
N ARG A 49 -17.63 -3.41 16.69
CA ARG A 49 -16.57 -4.41 16.87
C ARG A 49 -15.17 -3.94 16.43
N LEU A 50 -14.95 -2.65 16.21
CA LEU A 50 -13.66 -2.09 15.87
C LEU A 50 -13.21 -1.15 16.97
N HIS A 51 -12.08 -1.49 17.61
CA HIS A 51 -11.57 -0.80 18.80
C HIS A 51 -10.17 -0.24 18.50
N PHE A 52 -9.84 0.88 19.15
CA PHE A 52 -8.51 1.47 19.07
C PHE A 52 -7.88 1.59 20.46
N HIS A 53 -6.66 1.11 20.58
CA HIS A 53 -5.86 1.12 21.80
C HIS A 53 -4.58 1.93 21.57
N PRO A 54 -4.49 3.15 22.10
CA PRO A 54 -3.29 3.96 21.93
C PRO A 54 -2.11 3.38 22.72
N VAL A 55 -0.94 3.43 22.10
CA VAL A 55 0.35 3.16 22.73
C VAL A 55 0.93 4.48 23.20
N LEU A 56 1.10 4.64 24.50
CA LEU A 56 1.72 5.83 25.07
C LEU A 56 3.24 5.69 25.02
N ILE A 57 3.89 6.60 24.34
CA ILE A 57 5.35 6.68 24.26
C ILE A 57 5.78 7.75 25.26
N ASN A 58 6.49 7.33 26.29
CA ASN A 58 7.03 8.26 27.28
C ASN A 58 8.32 8.89 26.75
N ASP A 59 8.38 10.20 26.78
CA ASP A 59 9.61 10.94 26.55
C ASP A 59 10.39 10.99 27.89
N TYR A 60 11.44 10.18 27.96
CA TYR A 60 12.27 10.09 29.14
C TYR A 60 13.62 10.73 28.86
N GLU A 61 13.99 11.77 29.60
CA GLU A 61 15.16 12.63 29.33
C GLU A 61 16.50 11.88 29.17
N LEU A 62 16.63 10.68 29.77
CA LEU A 62 17.83 9.86 29.61
C LEU A 62 17.91 9.13 28.26
N PHE A 63 16.80 9.03 27.52
CA PHE A 63 16.80 8.37 26.22
C PHE A 63 17.01 9.40 25.12
N LYS A 64 18.13 9.26 24.40
CA LYS A 64 18.41 10.11 23.23
C LYS A 64 17.32 9.97 22.15
N TYR A 65 16.71 8.79 22.04
CA TYR A 65 15.62 8.48 21.10
C TYR A 65 14.49 7.79 21.85
N PRO A 66 13.23 8.23 21.68
CA PRO A 66 12.09 7.56 22.25
C PRO A 66 12.02 6.11 21.79
N ASP A 67 11.84 5.17 22.72
CA ASP A 67 11.62 3.77 22.38
C ASP A 67 10.13 3.53 22.15
N TYR A 68 9.80 2.97 21.00
CA TYR A 68 8.45 2.59 20.63
C TYR A 68 8.18 1.10 20.87
N THR A 69 9.18 0.26 20.68
CA THR A 69 9.03 -1.20 20.65
C THR A 69 8.58 -1.77 22.00
N LEU A 70 9.17 -1.30 23.09
CA LEU A 70 8.82 -1.77 24.44
C LEU A 70 7.41 -1.35 24.86
N PRO A 71 7.02 -0.04 24.78
CA PRO A 71 5.64 0.36 25.07
C PRO A 71 4.61 -0.36 24.19
N LEU A 72 4.91 -0.59 22.91
CA LEU A 72 4.05 -1.35 22.02
C LEU A 72 3.89 -2.79 22.50
N SER A 73 4.98 -3.46 22.89
CA SER A 73 4.94 -4.85 23.38
C SER A 73 4.09 -4.99 24.63
N VAL A 74 4.26 -4.06 25.59
CA VAL A 74 3.46 -4.03 26.81
C VAL A 74 1.99 -3.83 26.47
N ARG A 75 1.66 -2.86 25.59
CA ARG A 75 0.28 -2.60 25.21
C ARG A 75 -0.35 -3.77 24.46
N MET A 76 0.40 -4.46 23.59
CA MET A 76 -0.05 -5.69 22.94
C MET A 76 -0.35 -6.79 23.97
N ALA A 77 0.51 -6.97 24.97
CA ALA A 77 0.28 -7.97 26.02
C ALA A 77 -0.97 -7.63 26.88
N GLU A 78 -1.14 -6.39 27.27
CA GLU A 78 -2.33 -5.93 28.01
C GLU A 78 -3.61 -6.18 27.22
N VAL A 79 -3.68 -5.69 25.97
CA VAL A 79 -4.87 -5.83 25.11
C VAL A 79 -5.15 -7.32 24.84
N SER A 80 -4.11 -8.13 24.61
CA SER A 80 -4.26 -9.57 24.41
C SER A 80 -4.87 -10.27 25.61
N ARG A 81 -4.40 -9.96 26.81
CA ARG A 81 -4.92 -10.51 28.07
C ARG A 81 -6.35 -10.06 28.33
N ASP A 82 -6.59 -8.74 28.27
CA ASP A 82 -7.85 -8.12 28.72
C ASP A 82 -9.01 -8.44 27.75
N HIS A 83 -8.71 -8.63 26.47
CA HIS A 83 -9.69 -8.97 25.45
C HIS A 83 -9.61 -10.43 24.98
N GLN A 84 -8.65 -11.20 25.45
CA GLN A 84 -8.45 -12.60 25.06
C GLN A 84 -8.30 -12.74 23.54
N LEU A 85 -7.29 -12.04 22.97
CA LEU A 85 -7.07 -12.08 21.52
C LEU A 85 -6.66 -13.46 21.05
N ASP A 86 -7.25 -13.92 19.94
CA ASP A 86 -6.88 -15.16 19.26
C ASP A 86 -5.62 -14.95 18.42
N VAL A 87 -5.52 -13.79 17.76
CA VAL A 87 -4.45 -13.45 16.81
C VAL A 87 -3.94 -12.03 17.06
N LEU A 88 -2.62 -11.86 16.98
CA LEU A 88 -1.95 -10.58 16.71
C LEU A 88 -1.47 -10.58 15.27
N HIS A 89 -2.15 -9.85 14.40
CA HIS A 89 -1.73 -9.62 13.02
C HIS A 89 -0.95 -8.33 12.92
N VAL A 90 0.33 -8.44 12.63
CA VAL A 90 1.24 -7.30 12.56
C VAL A 90 1.72 -7.06 11.14
N HIS A 91 1.69 -5.80 10.73
CA HIS A 91 2.19 -5.34 9.46
C HIS A 91 3.60 -4.77 9.66
N TYR A 92 4.58 -5.33 8.98
CA TYR A 92 6.04 -5.20 9.15
C TYR A 92 6.66 -6.09 10.24
N ALA A 93 7.83 -6.62 9.90
CA ALA A 93 8.62 -7.44 10.82
C ALA A 93 9.18 -6.59 11.98
N VAL A 94 9.71 -5.40 11.69
CA VAL A 94 10.21 -4.45 12.70
C VAL A 94 9.48 -3.12 12.58
N PRO A 95 9.08 -2.53 13.71
CA PRO A 95 9.18 -3.05 15.08
C PRO A 95 8.03 -3.99 15.47
N HIS A 96 7.03 -4.19 14.61
CA HIS A 96 5.72 -4.73 15.02
C HIS A 96 5.78 -6.22 15.35
N ALA A 97 6.40 -7.07 14.51
CA ALA A 97 6.51 -8.50 14.84
C ALA A 97 7.45 -8.74 16.04
N THR A 98 8.56 -7.99 16.13
CA THR A 98 9.45 -8.08 17.30
C THR A 98 8.71 -7.70 18.59
N ALA A 99 7.84 -6.67 18.54
CA ALA A 99 7.01 -6.28 19.68
C ALA A 99 5.97 -7.35 20.02
N ALA A 100 5.34 -7.98 19.02
CA ALA A 100 4.34 -9.03 19.25
C ALA A 100 4.95 -10.29 19.88
N ILE A 101 6.16 -10.68 19.47
CA ILE A 101 6.89 -11.81 20.06
C ILE A 101 7.25 -11.51 21.52
N LEU A 102 7.70 -10.30 21.79
CA LEU A 102 7.99 -9.89 23.16
C LEU A 102 6.69 -9.84 24.00
N ALA A 103 5.57 -9.40 23.44
CA ALA A 103 4.27 -9.44 24.09
C ALA A 103 3.85 -10.89 24.44
N GLN A 104 4.02 -11.85 23.53
CA GLN A 104 3.78 -13.27 23.81
C GLN A 104 4.65 -13.77 24.99
N ALA A 105 5.92 -13.36 25.05
CA ALA A 105 6.84 -13.77 26.12
C ALA A 105 6.43 -13.22 27.49
N MET A 106 5.67 -12.12 27.57
CA MET A 106 5.13 -11.54 28.81
C MET A 106 3.84 -12.24 29.29
N LEU A 107 3.22 -13.08 28.46
CA LEU A 107 1.95 -13.72 28.77
C LEU A 107 2.13 -15.19 29.14
N PRO A 108 1.28 -15.75 30.06
CA PRO A 108 1.16 -17.19 30.25
C PRO A 108 0.81 -17.88 28.93
N ALA A 109 1.26 -19.13 28.79
CA ALA A 109 1.14 -19.86 27.52
C ALA A 109 -0.30 -19.95 26.98
N GLU A 110 -1.27 -20.13 27.89
CA GLU A 110 -2.70 -20.22 27.58
C GLU A 110 -3.35 -18.90 27.17
N GLN A 111 -2.68 -17.77 27.37
CA GLN A 111 -3.16 -16.43 27.00
C GLN A 111 -2.43 -15.84 25.80
N ARG A 112 -1.51 -16.59 25.18
CA ARG A 112 -0.71 -16.12 24.06
C ARG A 112 -1.51 -16.15 22.77
N PRO A 113 -1.77 -14.98 22.14
CA PRO A 113 -2.36 -14.96 20.81
C PRO A 113 -1.38 -15.53 19.77
N ARG A 114 -1.88 -16.04 18.66
CA ARG A 114 -1.05 -16.41 17.51
C ARG A 114 -0.53 -15.16 16.81
N VAL A 115 0.74 -15.17 16.39
CA VAL A 115 1.36 -14.03 15.68
C VAL A 115 1.37 -14.30 14.19
N VAL A 116 0.69 -13.44 13.43
CA VAL A 116 0.73 -13.41 11.96
C VAL A 116 1.48 -12.15 11.53
N THR A 117 2.51 -12.29 10.70
CA THR A 117 3.32 -11.18 10.20
C THR A 117 3.14 -11.02 8.70
N THR A 118 2.70 -9.81 8.27
CA THR A 118 2.64 -9.44 6.85
C THR A 118 3.79 -8.52 6.47
N LEU A 119 4.60 -8.94 5.49
CA LEU A 119 5.70 -8.16 4.92
C LEU A 119 5.20 -7.27 3.79
N HIS A 120 5.68 -6.01 3.78
CA HIS A 120 5.28 -4.99 2.80
C HIS A 120 6.40 -4.54 1.86
N GLY A 121 7.63 -5.01 2.06
CA GLY A 121 8.78 -4.76 1.20
C GLY A 121 9.91 -4.00 1.87
N THR A 122 9.67 -2.87 2.51
CA THR A 122 10.72 -2.08 3.20
C THR A 122 11.46 -2.91 4.26
N ASP A 123 10.75 -3.76 4.98
CA ASP A 123 11.27 -4.72 5.95
C ASP A 123 12.20 -5.76 5.32
N THR A 124 11.99 -6.10 4.06
CA THR A 124 12.86 -7.05 3.33
C THR A 124 13.95 -6.32 2.55
N THR A 125 13.55 -5.40 1.63
CA THR A 125 14.46 -4.85 0.62
C THR A 125 15.37 -3.75 1.14
N LEU A 126 15.00 -3.06 2.22
CA LEU A 126 15.79 -1.99 2.85
C LEU A 126 16.34 -2.45 4.19
N LEU A 127 15.48 -2.74 5.16
CA LEU A 127 15.89 -3.08 6.52
C LEU A 127 16.49 -4.50 6.59
N GLY A 128 16.02 -5.42 5.77
CA GLY A 128 16.57 -6.78 5.70
C GLY A 128 18.03 -6.84 5.27
N CYS A 129 18.49 -5.87 4.47
CA CYS A 129 19.88 -5.74 4.05
C CYS A 129 20.76 -5.05 5.10
N ASP A 130 20.17 -4.41 6.11
CA ASP A 130 20.92 -3.70 7.15
C ASP A 130 21.35 -4.67 8.25
N PRO A 131 22.67 -4.75 8.57
CA PRO A 131 23.18 -5.67 9.58
C PRO A 131 22.64 -5.39 11.00
N GLY A 132 22.14 -4.19 11.27
CA GLY A 132 21.51 -3.82 12.54
C GLY A 132 20.07 -4.30 12.66
N TYR A 133 19.41 -4.64 11.54
CA TYR A 133 17.99 -5.05 11.51
C TYR A 133 17.78 -6.48 10.98
N GLY A 134 18.55 -6.92 9.99
CA GLY A 134 18.38 -8.21 9.33
C GLY A 134 18.24 -9.40 10.29
N PRO A 135 19.15 -9.59 11.27
CA PRO A 135 19.03 -10.67 12.24
C PRO A 135 17.76 -10.62 13.09
N ALA A 136 17.32 -9.42 13.50
CA ALA A 136 16.09 -9.24 14.28
C ALA A 136 14.84 -9.55 13.43
N ILE A 137 14.85 -9.15 12.16
CA ILE A 137 13.79 -9.47 11.20
C ILE A 137 13.71 -11.00 11.01
N HIS A 138 14.83 -11.63 10.70
CA HIS A 138 14.87 -13.09 10.52
C HIS A 138 14.33 -13.84 11.77
N HIS A 139 14.76 -13.42 12.96
CA HIS A 139 14.25 -13.99 14.21
C HIS A 139 12.74 -13.79 14.37
N ALA A 140 12.25 -12.58 14.09
CA ALA A 140 10.83 -12.27 14.19
C ALA A 140 9.98 -13.14 13.25
N LEU A 141 10.44 -13.35 12.01
CA LEU A 141 9.76 -14.23 11.06
C LEU A 141 9.77 -15.70 11.53
N THR A 142 10.89 -16.17 12.10
CA THR A 142 11.03 -17.53 12.62
C THR A 142 10.08 -17.80 13.79
N CYS A 143 9.83 -16.78 14.62
CA CYS A 143 8.95 -16.89 15.80
C CYS A 143 7.48 -16.62 15.47
N SER A 144 7.15 -16.13 14.28
CA SER A 144 5.75 -15.92 13.86
C SER A 144 5.07 -17.25 13.54
N ASP A 145 3.79 -17.41 13.97
CA ASP A 145 2.98 -18.61 13.65
C ASP A 145 2.65 -18.71 12.16
N ALA A 146 2.60 -17.57 11.46
CA ALA A 146 2.54 -17.49 10.01
C ALA A 146 3.15 -16.18 9.49
N VAL A 147 3.75 -16.26 8.30
CA VAL A 147 4.30 -15.11 7.60
C VAL A 147 3.66 -14.99 6.23
N THR A 148 3.19 -13.78 5.89
CA THR A 148 2.63 -13.49 4.57
C THR A 148 3.42 -12.42 3.85
N THR A 149 3.38 -12.46 2.52
CA THR A 149 3.93 -11.43 1.64
C THR A 149 2.86 -10.94 0.68
N VAL A 150 2.96 -9.68 0.27
CA VAL A 150 1.95 -9.04 -0.59
C VAL A 150 2.08 -9.42 -2.07
N SER A 151 3.12 -10.16 -2.44
CA SER A 151 3.36 -10.65 -3.81
C SER A 151 4.31 -11.86 -3.82
N ALA A 152 4.31 -12.62 -4.89
CA ALA A 152 5.27 -13.70 -5.12
C ALA A 152 6.69 -13.13 -5.31
N TYR A 153 6.81 -11.96 -5.93
CA TYR A 153 8.09 -11.24 -6.00
C TYR A 153 8.66 -10.98 -4.60
N LEU A 154 7.85 -10.40 -3.69
CA LEU A 154 8.34 -10.12 -2.34
C LEU A 154 8.67 -11.39 -1.55
N LYS A 155 7.94 -12.48 -1.78
CA LYS A 155 8.29 -13.80 -1.22
C LYS A 155 9.69 -14.22 -1.64
N GLN A 156 10.01 -14.18 -2.93
CA GLN A 156 11.34 -14.53 -3.46
C GLN A 156 12.42 -13.60 -2.92
N GLU A 157 12.17 -12.31 -2.86
CA GLU A 157 13.10 -11.33 -2.29
C GLU A 157 13.35 -11.57 -0.79
N THR A 158 12.32 -11.93 -0.03
CA THR A 158 12.45 -12.25 1.40
C THR A 158 13.35 -13.48 1.60
N GLN A 159 13.14 -14.52 0.82
CA GLN A 159 13.99 -15.73 0.86
C GLN A 159 15.44 -15.40 0.48
N ARG A 160 15.63 -14.62 -0.58
CA ARG A 160 16.95 -14.25 -1.10
C ARG A 160 17.73 -13.34 -0.14
N VAL A 161 17.10 -12.30 0.40
CA VAL A 161 17.76 -11.25 1.20
C VAL A 161 17.98 -11.70 2.63
N LEU A 162 16.98 -12.32 3.24
CA LEU A 162 17.02 -12.71 4.65
C LEU A 162 17.51 -14.16 4.86
N GLY A 163 17.67 -14.97 3.79
CA GLY A 163 17.93 -16.40 3.93
C GLY A 163 16.83 -17.14 4.69
N PHE A 164 15.58 -16.65 4.60
CA PHE A 164 14.46 -17.22 5.37
C PHE A 164 13.84 -18.41 4.62
N ASP A 165 14.02 -19.60 5.14
CA ASP A 165 13.53 -20.86 4.56
C ASP A 165 12.16 -21.30 5.11
N GLY A 166 11.59 -20.55 6.05
CA GLY A 166 10.27 -20.83 6.60
C GLY A 166 9.15 -20.63 5.59
N PRO A 167 7.93 -21.14 5.89
CA PRO A 167 6.79 -21.02 5.01
C PRO A 167 6.37 -19.55 4.86
N LEU A 168 6.28 -19.10 3.61
CA LEU A 168 5.77 -17.77 3.22
C LEU A 168 4.52 -17.94 2.36
N GLU A 169 3.39 -17.41 2.81
CA GLU A 169 2.15 -17.41 2.04
C GLU A 169 1.98 -16.06 1.31
N VAL A 170 1.67 -16.11 0.02
CA VAL A 170 1.37 -14.89 -0.74
C VAL A 170 -0.10 -14.57 -0.58
N ILE A 171 -0.41 -13.45 0.05
CA ILE A 171 -1.76 -12.87 0.10
C ILE A 171 -1.65 -11.45 -0.43
N HIS A 172 -2.19 -11.23 -1.64
CA HIS A 172 -2.12 -9.93 -2.30
C HIS A 172 -2.87 -8.85 -1.52
N ASN A 173 -2.47 -7.60 -1.75
CA ASN A 173 -3.24 -6.46 -1.28
C ASN A 173 -4.59 -6.39 -2.01
N PHE A 174 -5.55 -5.73 -1.38
CA PHE A 174 -6.85 -5.44 -1.95
C PHE A 174 -7.19 -3.95 -1.80
N PHE A 175 -8.19 -3.51 -2.53
CA PHE A 175 -8.72 -2.16 -2.40
C PHE A 175 -10.25 -2.21 -2.48
N THR A 176 -10.90 -1.57 -1.50
CA THR A 176 -12.35 -1.36 -1.47
C THR A 176 -12.61 0.11 -1.73
N PRO A 177 -12.99 0.50 -2.95
CA PRO A 177 -13.26 1.89 -3.27
C PRO A 177 -14.47 2.42 -2.50
N ARG A 178 -14.34 3.61 -1.95
CA ARG A 178 -15.46 4.35 -1.36
C ARG A 178 -16.15 5.20 -2.44
N PRO A 179 -17.44 5.51 -2.30
CA PRO A 179 -18.10 6.43 -3.22
C PRO A 179 -17.38 7.78 -3.25
N PRO A 180 -17.10 8.36 -4.44
CA PRO A 180 -16.57 9.71 -4.54
C PRO A 180 -17.51 10.72 -3.87
N ARG A 181 -16.94 11.75 -3.23
CA ARG A 181 -17.69 12.81 -2.56
C ARG A 181 -18.14 13.91 -3.51
N ARG A 182 -17.34 14.18 -4.55
CA ARG A 182 -17.61 15.13 -5.63
C ARG A 182 -17.91 14.37 -6.91
N SER A 183 -18.78 14.92 -7.74
CA SER A 183 -19.00 14.36 -9.07
C SER A 183 -17.77 14.57 -9.96
N ARG A 184 -17.63 13.74 -11.02
CA ARG A 184 -16.57 13.87 -12.01
C ARG A 184 -16.53 15.29 -12.62
N ASP A 185 -17.68 15.84 -12.97
CA ASP A 185 -17.78 17.15 -13.63
C ASP A 185 -17.44 18.32 -12.69
N GLU A 186 -17.82 18.22 -11.42
CA GLU A 186 -17.42 19.20 -10.41
C GLU A 186 -15.91 19.23 -10.24
N LEU A 187 -15.29 18.07 -10.09
CA LEU A 187 -13.84 18.00 -9.91
C LEU A 187 -13.08 18.41 -11.17
N ARG A 188 -13.53 18.04 -12.37
CA ARG A 188 -12.92 18.53 -13.61
C ARG A 188 -12.95 20.06 -13.71
N ARG A 189 -14.07 20.70 -13.35
CA ARG A 189 -14.17 22.17 -13.31
C ARG A 189 -13.24 22.79 -12.27
N GLU A 190 -13.18 22.23 -11.06
CA GLU A 190 -12.29 22.68 -9.98
C GLU A 190 -10.81 22.60 -10.38
N LEU A 191 -10.43 21.54 -11.09
CA LEU A 191 -9.08 21.35 -11.59
C LEU A 191 -8.75 22.13 -12.86
N GLY A 192 -9.73 22.85 -13.44
CA GLY A 192 -9.56 23.58 -14.69
C GLY A 192 -9.35 22.69 -15.91
N LEU A 193 -9.84 21.45 -15.85
CA LEU A 193 -9.73 20.45 -16.92
C LEU A 193 -10.78 20.74 -18.00
N GLN A 194 -10.34 20.72 -19.24
CA GLN A 194 -11.19 20.78 -20.44
C GLN A 194 -11.33 19.36 -21.02
N ASP A 195 -10.97 19.18 -22.30
CA ASP A 195 -11.03 17.89 -23.02
C ASP A 195 -9.72 17.10 -22.93
N GLU A 196 -8.73 17.59 -22.17
CA GLU A 196 -7.44 16.90 -22.04
C GLU A 196 -7.60 15.53 -21.35
N VAL A 197 -6.75 14.60 -21.79
CA VAL A 197 -6.57 13.31 -21.09
C VAL A 197 -5.85 13.55 -19.77
N VAL A 198 -6.37 12.99 -18.69
CA VAL A 198 -5.78 13.11 -17.37
C VAL A 198 -4.86 11.92 -17.12
N LEU A 199 -3.55 12.18 -17.14
CA LEU A 199 -2.55 11.25 -16.64
C LEU A 199 -2.55 11.31 -15.10
N PHE A 200 -2.53 10.17 -14.46
CA PHE A 200 -2.65 10.07 -13.01
C PHE A 200 -1.42 9.41 -12.39
N HIS A 201 -0.89 10.01 -11.33
CA HIS A 201 0.12 9.42 -10.47
C HIS A 201 -0.24 9.62 -9.00
N SER A 202 -0.07 8.60 -8.19
CA SER A 202 -0.20 8.70 -6.73
C SER A 202 0.94 7.96 -6.05
N SER A 203 1.68 8.66 -5.18
CA SER A 203 2.75 8.05 -4.39
C SER A 203 3.19 8.92 -3.21
N ASN A 204 3.98 8.35 -2.31
CA ASN A 204 4.64 9.06 -1.22
C ASN A 204 5.94 9.78 -1.64
N LEU A 205 6.20 9.90 -2.93
CA LEU A 205 7.34 10.60 -3.55
C LEU A 205 8.73 10.11 -3.09
N ARG A 206 8.84 8.89 -2.56
CA ARG A 206 10.16 8.32 -2.19
C ARG A 206 11.02 8.16 -3.46
N PRO A 207 12.36 8.20 -3.35
CA PRO A 207 13.27 8.13 -4.51
C PRO A 207 12.97 6.97 -5.46
N LEU A 208 12.61 5.80 -4.93
CA LEU A 208 12.25 4.61 -5.72
C LEU A 208 11.02 4.80 -6.62
N LYS A 209 10.21 5.87 -6.42
CA LYS A 209 9.06 6.18 -7.27
C LYS A 209 9.45 6.89 -8.56
N ARG A 210 10.69 7.37 -8.64
CA ARG A 210 11.32 7.95 -9.83
C ARG A 210 10.44 9.02 -10.47
N ILE A 211 10.09 10.05 -9.68
CA ILE A 211 9.33 11.21 -10.16
C ILE A 211 10.06 11.96 -11.27
N ASP A 212 11.39 11.89 -11.31
CA ASP A 212 12.22 12.36 -12.41
C ASP A 212 11.79 11.71 -13.75
N LEU A 213 11.72 10.38 -13.84
CA LEU A 213 11.27 9.66 -15.04
C LEU A 213 9.80 9.94 -15.39
N LEU A 214 8.94 10.14 -14.39
CA LEU A 214 7.55 10.54 -14.59
C LEU A 214 7.46 11.89 -15.33
N LEU A 215 8.21 12.89 -14.84
CA LEU A 215 8.24 14.23 -15.41
C LEU A 215 8.91 14.24 -16.80
N GLU A 216 10.02 13.52 -16.98
CA GLU A 216 10.69 13.40 -18.27
C GLU A 216 9.79 12.71 -19.31
N THR A 217 9.03 11.69 -18.92
CA THR A 217 8.01 11.06 -19.79
C THR A 217 6.94 12.08 -20.20
N ALA A 218 6.42 12.85 -19.26
CA ALA A 218 5.45 13.91 -19.56
C ALA A 218 6.02 14.97 -20.52
N ALA A 219 7.27 15.38 -20.31
CA ALA A 219 7.94 16.32 -21.21
C ALA A 219 8.13 15.75 -22.62
N ARG A 220 8.41 14.45 -22.74
CA ARG A 220 8.57 13.77 -24.04
C ARG A 220 7.29 13.75 -24.88
N ILE A 221 6.13 13.63 -24.25
CA ILE A 221 4.84 13.59 -24.93
C ILE A 221 4.22 15.00 -25.14
N ARG A 222 4.63 16.01 -24.33
CA ARG A 222 4.06 17.36 -24.33
C ARG A 222 3.92 18.01 -25.71
N PRO A 223 4.91 17.93 -26.64
CA PRO A 223 4.80 18.56 -27.95
C PRO A 223 3.75 17.96 -28.88
N ARG A 224 3.23 16.77 -28.55
CA ARG A 224 2.38 15.97 -29.47
C ARG A 224 0.99 15.73 -28.92
N GLU A 225 0.80 15.79 -27.58
CA GLU A 225 -0.42 15.36 -26.94
C GLU A 225 -1.03 16.47 -26.04
N ALA A 226 -2.37 16.49 -25.99
CA ALA A 226 -3.13 17.31 -25.05
C ALA A 226 -3.45 16.50 -23.79
N PHE A 227 -2.76 16.80 -22.69
CA PHE A 227 -2.94 16.12 -21.41
C PHE A 227 -2.73 17.05 -20.22
N LYS A 228 -3.20 16.62 -19.06
CA LYS A 228 -2.78 17.12 -17.74
C LYS A 228 -2.23 15.97 -16.93
N LEU A 229 -1.16 16.19 -16.19
CA LEU A 229 -0.57 15.22 -15.26
C LEU A 229 -1.00 15.57 -13.84
N LEU A 230 -1.94 14.80 -13.30
CA LEU A 230 -2.41 14.91 -11.93
C LEU A 230 -1.57 14.05 -11.00
N ILE A 231 -0.86 14.69 -10.07
CA ILE A 231 0.00 14.02 -9.09
C ILE A 231 -0.63 14.16 -7.71
N LEU A 232 -1.03 13.04 -7.11
CA LEU A 232 -1.41 12.99 -5.70
C LEU A 232 -0.16 12.65 -4.88
N ALA A 233 0.35 13.67 -4.19
CA ALA A 233 1.59 13.59 -3.43
C ALA A 233 1.29 13.26 -1.96
N GLY A 234 1.72 12.09 -1.50
CA GLY A 234 1.66 11.70 -0.08
C GLY A 234 2.69 12.41 0.81
N GLY A 235 3.46 13.32 0.24
CA GLY A 235 4.48 14.14 0.89
C GLY A 235 4.64 15.49 0.21
N ASN A 236 5.71 16.22 0.58
CA ASN A 236 6.04 17.52 0.02
C ASN A 236 6.53 17.39 -1.43
N PHE A 237 5.86 18.03 -2.39
CA PHE A 237 6.24 18.06 -3.81
C PHE A 237 7.25 19.16 -4.16
N ALA A 238 7.49 20.12 -3.28
CA ALA A 238 8.39 21.26 -3.55
C ALA A 238 9.76 20.88 -4.15
N PRO A 239 10.42 19.77 -3.76
CA PRO A 239 11.70 19.38 -4.35
C PRO A 239 11.67 19.14 -5.87
N PHE A 240 10.50 18.91 -6.46
CA PHE A 240 10.34 18.65 -7.89
C PHE A 240 9.91 19.90 -8.70
N THR A 241 9.65 21.03 -8.03
CA THR A 241 9.13 22.24 -8.68
C THR A 241 10.09 22.81 -9.73
N ASP A 242 11.40 22.82 -9.43
CA ASP A 242 12.40 23.31 -10.37
C ASP A 242 12.54 22.40 -11.59
N GLU A 243 12.36 21.11 -11.40
CA GLU A 243 12.35 20.13 -12.49
C GLU A 243 11.13 20.31 -13.41
N VAL A 244 9.94 20.52 -12.83
CA VAL A 244 8.72 20.86 -13.60
C VAL A 244 8.97 22.08 -14.47
N ARG A 245 9.58 23.13 -13.90
CA ARG A 245 9.90 24.37 -14.60
C ARG A 245 10.96 24.16 -15.69
N ARG A 246 12.04 23.43 -15.38
CA ARG A 246 13.11 23.08 -16.34
C ARG A 246 12.57 22.35 -17.56
N LEU A 247 11.58 21.47 -17.37
CA LEU A 247 10.94 20.68 -18.41
C LEU A 247 9.77 21.42 -19.12
N GLY A 248 9.43 22.63 -18.67
CA GLY A 248 8.35 23.43 -19.23
C GLY A 248 6.97 22.80 -19.03
N LEU A 249 6.71 22.20 -17.87
CA LEU A 249 5.50 21.45 -17.56
C LEU A 249 4.54 22.21 -16.62
N GLU A 250 4.78 23.50 -16.34
CA GLU A 250 4.00 24.28 -15.37
C GLU A 250 2.51 24.36 -15.75
N ASP A 251 2.22 24.37 -17.05
CA ASP A 251 0.87 24.37 -17.59
C ASP A 251 0.23 22.96 -17.64
N ARG A 252 0.99 21.91 -17.39
CA ARG A 252 0.56 20.51 -17.52
C ARG A 252 0.41 19.79 -16.18
N VAL A 253 1.23 20.11 -15.17
CA VAL A 253 1.28 19.39 -13.90
C VAL A 253 0.31 20.01 -12.89
N LEU A 254 -0.56 19.18 -12.35
CA LEU A 254 -1.49 19.50 -11.28
C LEU A 254 -1.12 18.68 -10.04
N VAL A 255 -0.75 19.34 -8.95
CA VAL A 255 -0.36 18.63 -7.71
C VAL A 255 -1.43 18.82 -6.64
N ARG A 256 -1.72 17.73 -5.93
CA ARG A 256 -2.52 17.73 -4.70
C ARG A 256 -1.77 16.96 -3.63
N GLU A 257 -1.52 17.61 -2.50
CA GLU A 257 -0.83 17.02 -1.37
C GLU A 257 -1.81 16.56 -0.29
N LYS A 258 -1.45 15.48 0.42
CA LYS A 258 -2.19 14.96 1.59
C LYS A 258 -3.68 14.71 1.31
N VAL A 259 -3.98 14.13 0.16
CA VAL A 259 -5.35 13.83 -0.25
C VAL A 259 -5.91 12.67 0.57
N ASN A 260 -7.10 12.86 1.15
CA ASN A 260 -7.83 11.82 1.88
C ASN A 260 -8.83 11.06 1.00
N ASP A 261 -9.41 11.76 0.02
CA ASP A 261 -10.49 11.28 -0.85
C ASP A 261 -9.91 10.99 -2.24
N ILE A 262 -9.06 9.97 -2.33
CA ILE A 262 -8.38 9.58 -3.58
C ILE A 262 -9.39 9.18 -4.66
N GLU A 263 -10.54 8.66 -4.25
CA GLU A 263 -11.61 8.22 -5.12
C GLU A 263 -12.17 9.36 -5.99
N ASP A 264 -12.23 10.58 -5.47
CA ASP A 264 -12.62 11.77 -6.22
C ASP A 264 -11.68 12.00 -7.42
N TYR A 265 -10.39 11.82 -7.22
CA TYR A 265 -9.38 12.04 -8.25
C TYR A 265 -9.26 10.85 -9.21
N LEU A 266 -9.45 9.63 -8.73
CA LEU A 266 -9.42 8.43 -9.56
C LEU A 266 -10.55 8.42 -10.62
N GLN A 267 -11.74 8.97 -10.29
CA GLN A 267 -12.84 9.04 -11.25
C GLN A 267 -12.57 10.00 -12.43
N VAL A 268 -11.63 10.95 -12.32
CA VAL A 268 -11.25 11.85 -13.40
C VAL A 268 -10.00 11.41 -14.15
N ALA A 269 -9.29 10.40 -13.65
CA ALA A 269 -8.11 9.82 -14.26
C ALA A 269 -8.46 9.01 -15.52
N ASP A 270 -7.68 9.18 -16.57
CA ASP A 270 -7.85 8.47 -17.84
C ASP A 270 -6.73 7.44 -18.07
N VAL A 271 -5.49 7.72 -17.65
CA VAL A 271 -4.33 6.82 -17.76
C VAL A 271 -3.45 6.97 -16.52
N GLY A 272 -3.18 5.88 -15.82
CA GLY A 272 -2.17 5.84 -14.76
C GLY A 272 -0.76 5.85 -15.34
N LEU A 273 0.19 6.54 -14.71
CA LEU A 273 1.61 6.51 -15.08
C LEU A 273 2.49 6.27 -13.85
N PHE A 274 3.19 5.13 -13.83
CA PHE A 274 3.97 4.67 -12.67
C PHE A 274 5.36 4.21 -13.10
N THR A 275 6.35 5.04 -12.85
CA THR A 275 7.74 4.90 -13.30
C THR A 275 8.68 4.31 -12.24
N SER A 276 8.14 3.66 -11.23
CA SER A 276 8.88 3.15 -10.08
C SER A 276 10.03 2.22 -10.47
N GLU A 277 11.14 2.32 -9.75
CA GLU A 277 12.31 1.43 -9.87
C GLU A 277 12.06 0.08 -9.20
N SER A 278 11.31 0.08 -8.11
CA SER A 278 10.95 -1.14 -7.37
C SER A 278 9.60 -0.98 -6.69
N GLU A 279 8.81 -2.04 -6.73
CA GLU A 279 7.51 -2.13 -6.09
C GLU A 279 7.28 -3.54 -5.52
N SER A 280 6.82 -3.61 -4.29
CA SER A 280 6.40 -4.90 -3.74
C SER A 280 5.04 -5.35 -4.28
N PHE A 281 4.15 -4.40 -4.63
CA PHE A 281 2.82 -4.67 -5.19
C PHE A 281 2.34 -3.53 -6.09
N CYS A 282 2.45 -2.28 -5.66
CA CYS A 282 1.89 -1.05 -6.24
C CYS A 282 0.38 -0.90 -6.07
N LEU A 283 -0.04 -0.53 -4.85
CA LEU A 283 -1.46 -0.31 -4.52
C LEU A 283 -2.10 0.77 -5.42
N SER A 284 -1.35 1.82 -5.80
CA SER A 284 -1.87 2.91 -6.66
C SER A 284 -2.29 2.45 -8.06
N ILE A 285 -1.67 1.40 -8.60
CA ILE A 285 -2.14 0.76 -9.85
C ILE A 285 -3.48 0.06 -9.59
N LEU A 286 -3.60 -0.69 -8.50
CA LEU A 286 -4.87 -1.35 -8.15
C LEU A 286 -6.00 -0.34 -7.92
N GLU A 287 -5.71 0.76 -7.23
CA GLU A 287 -6.65 1.87 -7.03
C GLU A 287 -7.14 2.42 -8.37
N ALA A 288 -6.24 2.69 -9.33
CA ALA A 288 -6.59 3.14 -10.68
C ALA A 288 -7.43 2.09 -11.44
N MET A 289 -7.06 0.80 -11.36
CA MET A 289 -7.79 -0.30 -11.98
C MET A 289 -9.26 -0.37 -11.48
N CYS A 290 -9.50 -0.15 -10.20
CA CYS A 290 -10.86 -0.15 -9.63
C CYS A 290 -11.77 0.91 -10.26
N PHE A 291 -11.21 1.99 -10.78
CA PHE A 291 -11.93 3.07 -11.48
C PHE A 291 -11.89 2.94 -13.02
N GLY A 292 -11.41 1.80 -13.54
CA GLY A 292 -11.33 1.57 -14.98
C GLY A 292 -10.26 2.43 -15.67
N CYS A 293 -9.29 2.92 -14.93
CA CYS A 293 -8.13 3.67 -15.42
C CYS A 293 -6.99 2.69 -15.73
N PRO A 294 -6.69 2.39 -16.99
CA PRO A 294 -5.55 1.55 -17.35
C PRO A 294 -4.25 2.29 -17.08
N SER A 295 -3.19 1.56 -16.72
CA SER A 295 -1.92 2.17 -16.38
C SER A 295 -0.82 1.81 -17.37
N VAL A 296 0.13 2.75 -17.56
CA VAL A 296 1.46 2.51 -18.09
C VAL A 296 2.42 2.45 -16.91
N ALA A 297 3.16 1.37 -16.75
CA ALA A 297 3.99 1.17 -15.58
C ALA A 297 5.32 0.47 -15.91
N SER A 298 6.30 0.64 -15.02
CA SER A 298 7.54 -0.14 -15.05
C SER A 298 7.25 -1.64 -14.90
N ARG A 299 7.95 -2.46 -15.69
CA ARG A 299 7.93 -3.93 -15.52
C ARG A 299 8.91 -4.33 -14.40
N VAL A 300 8.56 -4.02 -13.14
CA VAL A 300 9.42 -4.28 -11.97
C VAL A 300 8.63 -4.89 -10.81
N GLY A 301 9.32 -5.67 -10.01
CA GLY A 301 8.80 -6.17 -8.74
C GLY A 301 7.48 -6.91 -8.88
N GLY A 302 6.54 -6.59 -7.99
CA GLY A 302 5.19 -7.15 -7.96
C GLY A 302 4.21 -6.50 -8.96
N ILE A 303 4.59 -5.48 -9.73
CA ILE A 303 3.68 -4.84 -10.70
C ILE A 303 3.09 -5.85 -11.71
N PRO A 304 3.88 -6.79 -12.29
CA PRO A 304 3.33 -7.79 -13.22
C PRO A 304 2.33 -8.78 -12.59
N GLU A 305 2.25 -8.84 -11.26
CA GLU A 305 1.22 -9.64 -10.58
C GLU A 305 -0.11 -8.89 -10.48
N VAL A 306 -0.06 -7.56 -10.39
CA VAL A 306 -1.24 -6.68 -10.32
C VAL A 306 -1.85 -6.48 -11.69
N MET A 307 -1.04 -6.07 -12.68
CA MET A 307 -1.50 -5.75 -14.04
C MET A 307 -0.87 -6.66 -15.10
N GLU A 308 -1.68 -7.07 -16.05
CA GLU A 308 -1.28 -7.91 -17.17
C GLU A 308 -1.01 -7.05 -18.41
N ASN A 309 0.20 -7.22 -18.98
CA ASN A 309 0.64 -6.41 -20.13
C ASN A 309 -0.25 -6.61 -21.36
N ASN A 310 -0.66 -5.53 -22.01
CA ASN A 310 -1.57 -5.48 -23.15
C ASN A 310 -3.00 -6.03 -22.89
N VAL A 311 -3.34 -6.37 -21.64
CA VAL A 311 -4.67 -6.83 -21.24
C VAL A 311 -5.32 -5.83 -20.30
N THR A 312 -4.63 -5.43 -19.22
CA THR A 312 -5.15 -4.50 -18.21
C THR A 312 -4.37 -3.20 -18.13
N GLY A 313 -3.35 -3.04 -18.95
CA GLY A 313 -2.47 -1.89 -19.04
C GLY A 313 -1.23 -2.21 -19.87
N LEU A 314 -0.25 -1.32 -19.85
CA LEU A 314 0.99 -1.46 -20.62
C LEU A 314 2.20 -1.44 -19.68
N LEU A 315 3.08 -2.44 -19.84
CA LEU A 315 4.34 -2.53 -19.08
C LEU A 315 5.52 -2.17 -19.96
N ALA A 316 6.31 -1.17 -19.52
CA ALA A 316 7.54 -0.74 -20.17
C ALA A 316 8.79 -1.20 -19.37
N PRO A 317 9.95 -1.36 -20.01
CA PRO A 317 11.21 -1.56 -19.30
C PRO A 317 11.49 -0.37 -18.36
N PHE A 318 12.00 -0.64 -17.16
CA PHE A 318 12.37 0.41 -16.23
C PHE A 318 13.42 1.35 -16.85
N GLY A 319 13.20 2.65 -16.72
CA GLY A 319 14.09 3.70 -17.22
C GLY A 319 13.97 4.02 -18.72
N ASP A 320 13.17 3.28 -19.48
CA ASP A 320 12.95 3.51 -20.89
C ASP A 320 11.85 4.57 -21.11
N ILE A 321 12.27 5.84 -21.10
CA ILE A 321 11.38 7.01 -21.26
C ILE A 321 10.63 6.95 -22.61
N ASP A 322 11.28 6.52 -23.68
CA ASP A 322 10.65 6.44 -25.00
C ASP A 322 9.56 5.36 -25.03
N ALA A 323 9.77 4.22 -24.37
CA ALA A 323 8.74 3.20 -24.21
C ALA A 323 7.54 3.70 -23.38
N TYR A 324 7.78 4.40 -22.26
CA TYR A 324 6.68 5.02 -21.49
C TYR A 324 5.92 6.05 -22.33
N ALA A 325 6.65 6.96 -23.01
CA ALA A 325 6.05 8.01 -23.80
C ALA A 325 5.23 7.45 -24.97
N GLY A 326 5.75 6.43 -25.65
CA GLY A 326 5.04 5.72 -26.72
C GLY A 326 3.76 5.09 -26.22
N ALA A 327 3.83 4.33 -25.13
CA ALA A 327 2.69 3.66 -24.52
C ALA A 327 1.61 4.65 -24.04
N VAL A 328 2.01 5.77 -23.44
CA VAL A 328 1.07 6.83 -23.02
C VAL A 328 0.42 7.49 -24.24
N SER A 329 1.21 7.86 -25.27
CA SER A 329 0.70 8.47 -26.49
C SER A 329 -0.30 7.56 -27.21
N ASP A 330 -0.04 6.25 -27.27
CA ASP A 330 -0.97 5.26 -27.84
C ASP A 330 -2.32 5.29 -27.11
N LEU A 331 -2.32 5.33 -25.77
CA LEU A 331 -3.54 5.37 -24.97
C LEU A 331 -4.25 6.73 -25.06
N ILE A 332 -3.53 7.83 -25.28
CA ILE A 332 -4.14 9.14 -25.52
C ILE A 332 -4.87 9.15 -26.87
N ARG A 333 -4.23 8.65 -27.93
CA ARG A 333 -4.73 8.68 -29.31
C ARG A 333 -5.81 7.65 -29.61
N ASP A 334 -5.84 6.55 -28.84
CA ASP A 334 -6.82 5.46 -29.02
C ASP A 334 -7.74 5.33 -27.80
N PRO A 335 -8.82 6.12 -27.73
CA PRO A 335 -9.80 6.04 -26.64
C PRO A 335 -10.50 4.68 -26.55
N ALA A 336 -10.65 3.98 -27.69
CA ALA A 336 -11.30 2.66 -27.71
C ALA A 336 -10.42 1.62 -27.01
N ARG A 337 -9.13 1.58 -27.34
CA ARG A 337 -8.14 0.72 -26.68
C ARG A 337 -8.01 1.07 -25.18
N ARG A 338 -7.92 2.36 -24.86
CA ARG A 338 -7.88 2.86 -23.46
C ARG A 338 -9.07 2.35 -22.68
N THR A 339 -10.28 2.47 -23.22
CA THR A 339 -11.52 1.99 -22.58
C THR A 339 -11.53 0.47 -22.43
N ALA A 340 -11.08 -0.27 -23.45
CA ALA A 340 -11.03 -1.73 -23.40
C ALA A 340 -10.08 -2.23 -22.30
N LEU A 341 -8.85 -1.69 -22.25
CA LEU A 341 -7.88 -2.00 -21.18
C LEU A 341 -8.40 -1.62 -19.80
N GLY A 342 -9.07 -0.45 -19.68
CA GLY A 342 -9.64 0.00 -18.41
C GLY A 342 -10.76 -0.93 -17.91
N ARG A 343 -11.64 -1.40 -18.79
CA ARG A 343 -12.67 -2.40 -18.43
C ARG A 343 -12.07 -3.71 -17.95
N ALA A 344 -11.06 -4.22 -18.68
CA ALA A 344 -10.35 -5.44 -18.29
C ALA A 344 -9.61 -5.25 -16.96
N ALA A 345 -8.99 -4.08 -16.72
CA ALA A 345 -8.37 -3.73 -15.46
C ALA A 345 -9.36 -3.75 -14.28
N GLN A 346 -10.53 -3.13 -14.48
CA GLN A 346 -11.57 -3.09 -13.45
C GLN A 346 -12.13 -4.50 -13.15
N GLN A 347 -12.32 -5.31 -14.17
CA GLN A 347 -12.75 -6.70 -14.00
C GLN A 347 -11.73 -7.50 -13.20
N ARG A 348 -10.43 -7.43 -13.56
CA ARG A 348 -9.34 -8.10 -12.86
C ARG A 348 -9.24 -7.65 -11.39
N ALA A 349 -9.35 -6.33 -11.13
CA ALA A 349 -9.34 -5.80 -9.77
C ALA A 349 -10.47 -6.40 -8.93
N ARG A 350 -11.67 -6.49 -9.48
CA ARG A 350 -12.84 -7.07 -8.80
C ARG A 350 -12.68 -8.56 -8.53
N GLU A 351 -12.17 -9.32 -9.49
CA GLU A 351 -12.06 -10.78 -9.40
C GLU A 351 -10.92 -11.25 -8.49
N HIS A 352 -9.78 -10.54 -8.50
CA HIS A 352 -8.56 -11.00 -7.84
C HIS A 352 -8.12 -10.18 -6.63
N PHE A 353 -8.57 -8.92 -6.53
CA PHE A 353 -8.05 -7.96 -5.54
C PHE A 353 -9.16 -7.21 -4.80
N SER A 354 -10.40 -7.73 -4.82
CA SER A 354 -11.47 -7.24 -3.97
C SER A 354 -11.33 -7.76 -2.53
N ALA A 355 -12.00 -7.12 -1.58
CA ALA A 355 -12.09 -7.61 -0.21
C ALA A 355 -12.69 -9.03 -0.16
N ASP A 356 -13.69 -9.33 -0.99
CA ASP A 356 -14.32 -10.66 -1.05
C ASP A 356 -13.38 -11.75 -1.58
N ALA A 357 -12.41 -11.41 -2.41
CA ALA A 357 -11.40 -12.34 -2.89
C ALA A 357 -10.27 -12.56 -1.87
N ILE A 358 -9.87 -11.51 -1.15
CA ILE A 358 -8.65 -11.52 -0.33
C ILE A 358 -8.92 -11.78 1.15
N VAL A 359 -9.94 -11.14 1.76
CA VAL A 359 -10.18 -11.25 3.21
C VAL A 359 -10.44 -12.70 3.66
N PRO A 360 -11.19 -13.55 2.91
CA PRO A 360 -11.36 -14.97 3.27
C PRO A 360 -10.05 -15.74 3.36
N ARG A 361 -8.99 -15.33 2.64
CA ARG A 361 -7.68 -15.96 2.73
C ARG A 361 -7.00 -15.68 4.06
N TYR A 362 -7.13 -14.45 4.58
CA TYR A 362 -6.69 -14.11 5.94
C TYR A 362 -7.50 -14.84 7.00
N GLU A 363 -8.84 -14.94 6.84
CA GLU A 363 -9.68 -15.70 7.76
C GLU A 363 -9.29 -17.18 7.80
N ALA A 364 -9.01 -17.80 6.64
CA ALA A 364 -8.53 -19.19 6.56
C ALA A 364 -7.16 -19.34 7.22
N LEU A 365 -6.25 -18.38 7.03
CA LEU A 365 -4.95 -18.34 7.68
C LEU A 365 -5.11 -18.27 9.21
N TYR A 366 -5.95 -17.39 9.73
CA TYR A 366 -6.16 -17.25 11.17
C TYR A 366 -6.75 -18.51 11.79
N ARG A 367 -7.76 -19.14 11.16
CA ARG A 367 -8.30 -20.43 11.62
C ARG A 367 -7.22 -21.48 11.68
N ARG A 368 -6.40 -21.62 10.64
CA ARG A 368 -5.33 -22.60 10.58
C ARG A 368 -4.30 -22.43 11.69
N VAL A 369 -3.85 -21.22 11.98
CA VAL A 369 -2.86 -20.99 13.06
C VAL A 369 -3.46 -21.14 14.45
N CYS A 370 -4.76 -20.95 14.61
CA CYS A 370 -5.46 -21.19 15.87
C CYS A 370 -5.91 -22.66 16.07
N GLY A 371 -5.76 -23.52 15.04
CA GLY A 371 -6.14 -24.94 15.13
C GLY A 371 -7.64 -25.20 14.96
N HIS A 372 -8.36 -24.34 14.22
CA HIS A 372 -9.79 -24.44 13.93
C HIS A 372 -10.05 -24.85 12.49
#